data_d3dcb9b9fc29008757558a4875774da6
#
_entry.id   d3dcb9b9fc29008757558a4875774da6
#
_cell.length_a   1.000
_cell.length_b   1.000
_cell.length_c   1.000
_cell.angle_alpha   90.00
_cell.angle_beta   90.00
_cell.angle_gamma   90.00
#
_symmetry.space_group_name_H-M   'P 1'
#
loop_
_entity.id
_entity.type
_entity.pdbx_description
1 polymer ?
#
loop_
_entity_poly.entity_id
_entity_poly.type
_entity_poly.pdbx_seq_one_letter_code
_entity_poly.pdbx_strand_id
1 'polypeptide(L)'
;IVVAIIGILAAVAIPQYQNYVARAQVAELFFFLSGVKTGVAEYRNTAGEWPVDNGAAGLAEPEAITGKYVSTVQVVTHVTPTASDFKGIVVRFKQLPFAHAKIAGGFLNLKPTDQGGSITWSCSSYLSYILDITDYLPSSCKP
;
A
#
# COMPACT_ATOMS: atom_id res chain seq x y z
N ILE A 1 -21.59 -38.58 9.68
CA ILE A 1 -22.08 -37.31 10.27
C ILE A 1 -20.89 -36.41 10.65
N VAL A 2 -19.89 -36.89 11.40
CA VAL A 2 -18.72 -36.13 11.85
C VAL A 2 -17.93 -35.53 10.66
N VAL A 3 -17.65 -36.34 9.63
CA VAL A 3 -16.92 -35.89 8.42
C VAL A 3 -17.68 -34.79 7.67
N ALA A 4 -19.01 -34.89 7.62
CA ALA A 4 -19.83 -33.85 7.00
C ALA A 4 -19.75 -32.52 7.75
N ILE A 5 -19.75 -32.55 9.08
CA ILE A 5 -19.59 -31.34 9.91
C ILE A 5 -18.22 -30.72 9.71
N ILE A 6 -17.15 -31.51 9.70
CA ILE A 6 -15.79 -31.04 9.43
C ILE A 6 -15.70 -30.40 8.05
N GLY A 7 -16.34 -31.00 7.01
CA GLY A 7 -16.37 -30.46 5.67
C GLY A 7 -17.03 -29.07 5.59
N ILE A 8 -18.15 -28.89 6.29
CA ILE A 8 -18.86 -27.59 6.34
C ILE A 8 -18.01 -26.54 7.06
N LEU A 9 -17.40 -26.89 8.19
CA LEU A 9 -16.53 -25.96 8.94
C LEU A 9 -15.30 -25.56 8.12
N ALA A 10 -14.66 -26.51 7.42
CA ALA A 10 -13.52 -26.24 6.57
C ALA A 10 -13.90 -25.33 5.38
N ALA A 11 -15.07 -25.50 4.79
CA ALA A 11 -15.55 -24.68 3.68
C ALA A 11 -15.68 -23.18 4.03
N VAL A 12 -15.99 -22.87 5.29
CA VAL A 12 -16.06 -21.48 5.78
C VAL A 12 -14.70 -21.00 6.30
N ALA A 13 -13.93 -21.86 6.95
CA ALA A 13 -12.67 -21.48 7.59
C ALA A 13 -11.57 -21.15 6.57
N ILE A 14 -11.45 -21.90 5.47
CA ILE A 14 -10.39 -21.72 4.48
C ILE A 14 -10.43 -20.33 3.82
N PRO A 15 -11.55 -19.83 3.26
CA PRO A 15 -11.58 -18.50 2.66
C PRO A 15 -11.31 -17.38 3.65
N GLN A 16 -11.73 -17.52 4.91
CA GLN A 16 -11.44 -16.53 5.96
C GLN A 16 -9.95 -16.50 6.31
N TYR A 17 -9.31 -17.66 6.39
CA TYR A 17 -7.88 -17.74 6.60
C TYR A 17 -7.09 -17.06 5.48
N GLN A 18 -7.48 -17.24 4.23
CA GLN A 18 -6.86 -16.59 3.08
C GLN A 18 -6.97 -15.05 3.16
N ASN A 19 -8.12 -14.53 3.58
CA ASN A 19 -8.31 -13.10 3.80
C ASN A 19 -7.41 -12.56 4.92
N TYR A 20 -7.29 -13.33 6.00
CA TYR A 20 -6.39 -12.98 7.11
C TYR A 20 -4.92 -12.93 6.66
N VAL A 21 -4.46 -13.92 5.89
CA VAL A 21 -3.10 -13.95 5.35
C VAL A 21 -2.85 -12.76 4.42
N ALA A 22 -3.76 -12.44 3.50
CA ALA A 22 -3.62 -11.29 2.61
C ALA A 22 -3.52 -9.97 3.41
N ARG A 23 -4.36 -9.77 4.42
CA ARG A 23 -4.30 -8.59 5.32
C ARG A 23 -3.00 -8.52 6.12
N ALA A 24 -2.49 -9.65 6.60
CA ALA A 24 -1.21 -9.70 7.31
C ALA A 24 -0.03 -9.29 6.41
N GLN A 25 -0.06 -9.69 5.15
CA GLN A 25 0.95 -9.28 4.17
C GLN A 25 0.86 -7.79 3.84
N VAL A 26 -0.35 -7.23 3.75
CA VAL A 26 -0.53 -5.78 3.59
C VAL A 26 -0.03 -5.02 4.83
N ALA A 27 -0.17 -5.57 6.03
CA ALA A 27 0.31 -4.94 7.26
C ALA A 27 1.84 -4.76 7.29
N GLU A 28 2.62 -5.65 6.67
CA GLU A 28 4.09 -5.50 6.53
C GLU A 28 4.46 -4.17 5.88
N LEU A 29 3.69 -3.74 4.90
CA LEU A 29 3.89 -2.49 4.18
C LEU A 29 3.96 -1.27 5.11
N PHE A 30 3.10 -1.21 6.13
CA PHE A 30 3.03 -0.07 7.03
C PHE A 30 4.30 0.14 7.85
N PHE A 31 5.10 -0.90 8.00
CA PHE A 31 6.42 -0.81 8.62
C PHE A 31 7.37 0.06 7.77
N PHE A 32 7.39 -0.16 6.46
CA PHE A 32 8.22 0.64 5.54
C PHE A 32 7.69 2.06 5.38
N LEU A 33 6.37 2.22 5.37
CA LEU A 33 5.74 3.50 5.11
C LEU A 33 6.00 4.56 6.19
N SER A 34 6.34 4.19 7.41
CA SER A 34 6.63 5.16 8.46
C SER A 34 7.83 6.04 8.10
N GLY A 35 8.94 5.43 7.66
CA GLY A 35 10.14 6.16 7.21
C GLY A 35 9.89 6.98 5.96
N VAL A 36 9.19 6.42 4.97
CA VAL A 36 8.87 7.12 3.72
C VAL A 36 7.97 8.33 3.97
N LYS A 37 6.95 8.19 4.81
CA LYS A 37 6.08 9.30 5.22
C LYS A 37 6.86 10.42 5.91
N THR A 38 7.82 10.07 6.75
CA THR A 38 8.69 11.05 7.44
C THR A 38 9.51 11.83 6.41
N GLY A 39 10.22 11.18 5.49
CA GLY A 39 10.99 11.86 4.45
C GLY A 39 10.15 12.80 3.58
N VAL A 40 8.96 12.36 3.16
CA VAL A 40 8.03 13.19 2.39
C VAL A 40 7.54 14.39 3.21
N ALA A 41 7.24 14.19 4.50
CA ALA A 41 6.80 15.27 5.39
C ALA A 41 7.90 16.29 5.68
N GLU A 42 9.14 15.85 5.89
CA GLU A 42 10.30 16.71 6.09
C GLU A 42 10.56 17.57 4.86
N TYR A 43 10.54 16.98 3.67
CA TYR A 43 10.69 17.74 2.42
C TYR A 43 9.58 18.78 2.26
N ARG A 44 8.31 18.38 2.49
CA ARG A 44 7.18 19.31 2.43
C ARG A 44 7.35 20.50 3.37
N ASN A 45 7.78 20.25 4.61
CA ASN A 45 7.95 21.29 5.64
C ASN A 45 9.13 22.22 5.34
N THR A 46 10.19 21.73 4.68
CA THR A 46 11.40 22.51 4.40
C THR A 46 11.35 23.23 3.05
N ALA A 47 10.88 22.56 2.01
CA ALA A 47 10.81 23.09 0.65
C ALA A 47 9.50 23.83 0.33
N GLY A 48 8.44 23.60 1.12
CA GLY A 48 7.13 24.19 0.88
C GLY A 48 6.32 23.52 -0.25
N GLU A 49 6.89 22.50 -0.89
CA GLU A 49 6.26 21.74 -1.98
C GLU A 49 6.39 20.23 -1.76
N TRP A 50 5.65 19.42 -2.50
CA TRP A 50 5.75 17.97 -2.41
C TRP A 50 6.95 17.45 -3.20
N PRO A 51 7.68 16.44 -2.70
CA PRO A 51 8.81 15.85 -3.41
C PRO A 51 8.36 15.21 -4.72
N VAL A 52 9.15 15.40 -5.76
CA VAL A 52 8.85 14.87 -7.11
C VAL A 52 9.13 13.37 -7.25
N ASP A 53 10.06 12.86 -6.46
CA ASP A 53 10.51 11.48 -6.46
C ASP A 53 11.13 11.06 -5.11
N ASN A 54 11.63 9.84 -5.03
CA ASN A 54 12.32 9.32 -3.84
C ASN A 54 13.57 10.12 -3.50
N GLY A 55 14.36 10.51 -4.51
CA GLY A 55 15.62 11.26 -4.33
C GLY A 55 15.38 12.62 -3.69
N ALA A 56 14.38 13.37 -4.16
CA ALA A 56 13.97 14.63 -3.57
C ALA A 56 13.55 14.48 -2.09
N ALA A 57 12.86 13.39 -1.76
CA ALA A 57 12.44 13.08 -0.40
C ALA A 57 13.59 12.53 0.49
N GLY A 58 14.84 12.46 -0.01
CA GLY A 58 15.97 11.88 0.71
C GLY A 58 15.87 10.37 0.96
N LEU A 59 15.10 9.67 0.13
CA LEU A 59 14.86 8.24 0.22
C LEU A 59 15.73 7.47 -0.78
N ALA A 60 15.93 6.19 -0.51
CA ALA A 60 16.55 5.27 -1.47
C ALA A 60 15.71 5.11 -2.73
N GLU A 61 16.34 4.61 -3.80
CA GLU A 61 15.65 4.27 -5.05
C GLU A 61 14.46 3.33 -4.80
N PRO A 62 13.37 3.43 -5.58
CA PRO A 62 12.14 2.67 -5.37
C PRO A 62 12.36 1.16 -5.22
N GLU A 63 13.26 0.59 -6.01
CA GLU A 63 13.59 -0.85 -6.03
C GLU A 63 14.47 -1.26 -4.85
N ALA A 64 15.14 -0.30 -4.19
CA ALA A 64 15.94 -0.55 -2.99
C ALA A 64 15.06 -0.61 -1.72
N ILE A 65 13.87 0.00 -1.75
CA ILE A 65 12.89 -0.09 -0.68
C ILE A 65 11.98 -1.29 -0.95
N THR A 66 12.45 -2.47 -0.60
CA THR A 66 11.76 -3.75 -0.84
C THR A 66 11.62 -4.55 0.44
N GLY A 67 10.57 -5.37 0.52
CA GLY A 67 10.30 -6.26 1.65
C GLY A 67 10.00 -7.69 1.20
N LYS A 68 9.50 -8.50 2.11
CA LYS A 68 9.13 -9.87 1.79
C LYS A 68 8.01 -9.91 0.73
N TYR A 69 6.99 -9.07 0.87
CA TYR A 69 5.83 -9.00 -0.02
C TYR A 69 5.77 -7.71 -0.85
N VAL A 70 6.61 -6.72 -0.52
CA VAL A 70 6.69 -5.42 -1.21
C VAL A 70 7.79 -5.46 -2.27
N SER A 71 7.45 -5.05 -3.49
CA SER A 71 8.38 -4.96 -4.62
C SER A 71 9.07 -3.61 -4.69
N THR A 72 8.30 -2.52 -4.61
CA THR A 72 8.83 -1.15 -4.72
C THR A 72 8.00 -0.19 -3.89
N VAL A 73 8.65 0.89 -3.41
CA VAL A 73 7.97 2.03 -2.77
C VAL A 73 8.44 3.30 -3.48
N GLN A 74 7.54 3.99 -4.13
CA GLN A 74 7.83 5.14 -4.96
C GLN A 74 7.06 6.39 -4.52
N VAL A 75 7.78 7.50 -4.37
CA VAL A 75 7.18 8.83 -4.25
C VAL A 75 6.89 9.36 -5.65
N VAL A 76 5.68 9.86 -5.87
CA VAL A 76 5.23 10.34 -7.18
C VAL A 76 4.46 11.65 -7.06
N THR A 77 4.67 12.54 -8.02
CA THR A 77 3.90 13.78 -8.16
C THR A 77 2.89 13.75 -9.31
N HIS A 78 3.14 12.88 -10.30
CA HIS A 78 2.25 12.67 -11.43
C HIS A 78 2.26 11.19 -11.79
N VAL A 79 1.09 10.60 -11.96
CA VAL A 79 0.99 9.17 -12.24
C VAL A 79 0.46 8.87 -13.64
N THR A 80 -0.35 9.74 -14.21
CA THR A 80 -0.79 9.62 -15.62
C THR A 80 -1.31 10.95 -16.13
N PRO A 81 -1.33 11.17 -17.47
CA PRO A 81 -1.91 12.38 -18.09
C PRO A 81 -3.41 12.58 -17.81
N THR A 82 -4.10 11.55 -17.35
CA THR A 82 -5.55 11.54 -17.07
C THR A 82 -5.91 11.60 -15.58
N ALA A 83 -4.93 11.42 -14.68
CA ALA A 83 -5.15 11.53 -13.23
C ALA A 83 -4.63 12.91 -12.78
N SER A 84 -5.54 13.85 -12.61
CA SER A 84 -5.25 15.18 -12.10
C SER A 84 -4.49 15.09 -10.76
N ASP A 85 -3.30 15.71 -10.70
CA ASP A 85 -2.57 16.09 -9.48
C ASP A 85 -2.45 15.01 -8.37
N PHE A 86 -2.15 13.76 -8.74
CA PHE A 86 -1.82 12.77 -7.72
C PHE A 86 -0.40 13.03 -7.19
N LYS A 87 -0.33 13.38 -5.92
CA LYS A 87 0.91 13.50 -5.15
C LYS A 87 0.84 12.49 -4.02
N GLY A 88 1.85 11.64 -3.88
CA GLY A 88 1.80 10.65 -2.82
C GLY A 88 2.84 9.55 -2.94
N ILE A 89 2.57 8.47 -2.24
CA ILE A 89 3.42 7.29 -2.19
C ILE A 89 2.66 6.14 -2.84
N VAL A 90 3.26 5.52 -3.85
CA VAL A 90 2.75 4.31 -4.50
C VAL A 90 3.60 3.12 -4.07
N VAL A 91 2.94 2.08 -3.62
CA VAL A 91 3.59 0.83 -3.24
C VAL A 91 3.08 -0.28 -4.13
N ARG A 92 4.00 -1.08 -4.64
CA ARG A 92 3.69 -2.26 -5.44
C ARG A 92 3.98 -3.53 -4.66
N PHE A 93 3.02 -4.45 -4.65
CA PHE A 93 3.23 -5.80 -4.11
C PHE A 93 3.96 -6.70 -5.11
N LYS A 94 4.72 -7.66 -4.60
CA LYS A 94 5.37 -8.68 -5.43
C LYS A 94 4.32 -9.54 -6.13
N GLN A 95 4.73 -10.15 -7.24
CA GLN A 95 3.92 -11.13 -7.97
C GLN A 95 3.93 -12.50 -7.25
N LEU A 96 3.09 -13.41 -7.71
CA LEU A 96 3.17 -14.82 -7.33
C LEU A 96 4.57 -15.37 -7.65
N PRO A 97 5.10 -16.29 -6.86
CA PRO A 97 4.52 -16.91 -5.66
C PRO A 97 4.82 -16.15 -4.36
N PHE A 98 5.43 -14.97 -4.40
CA PHE A 98 5.94 -14.25 -3.23
C PHE A 98 4.82 -13.61 -2.40
N ALA A 99 3.84 -12.99 -3.07
CA ALA A 99 2.68 -12.41 -2.39
C ALA A 99 1.45 -13.31 -2.58
N HIS A 100 0.51 -13.20 -1.65
CA HIS A 100 -0.77 -13.91 -1.72
C HIS A 100 -1.55 -13.52 -2.97
N ALA A 101 -2.21 -14.48 -3.63
CA ALA A 101 -2.91 -14.28 -4.92
C ALA A 101 -3.89 -13.09 -4.92
N LYS A 102 -4.50 -12.78 -3.78
CA LYS A 102 -5.45 -11.67 -3.63
C LYS A 102 -4.82 -10.27 -3.64
N ILE A 103 -3.50 -10.18 -3.50
CA ILE A 103 -2.77 -8.90 -3.48
C ILE A 103 -1.58 -8.88 -4.44
N ALA A 104 -1.22 -10.01 -5.04
CA ALA A 104 -0.05 -10.16 -5.90
C ALA A 104 -0.11 -9.19 -7.10
N GLY A 105 0.91 -8.34 -7.23
CA GLY A 105 0.98 -7.32 -8.27
C GLY A 105 0.03 -6.13 -8.07
N GLY A 106 -0.75 -6.10 -6.99
CA GLY A 106 -1.60 -4.98 -6.63
C GLY A 106 -0.78 -3.75 -6.19
N PHE A 107 -1.45 -2.62 -6.19
CA PHE A 107 -0.86 -1.33 -5.82
C PHE A 107 -1.65 -0.69 -4.68
N LEU A 108 -0.91 -0.16 -3.71
CA LEU A 108 -1.44 0.72 -2.69
C LEU A 108 -0.98 2.14 -2.97
N ASN A 109 -1.89 3.06 -2.76
CA ASN A 109 -1.67 4.47 -2.89
C ASN A 109 -1.89 5.19 -1.55
N LEU A 110 -0.92 6.02 -1.13
CA LEU A 110 -1.07 6.92 0.01
C LEU A 110 -1.02 8.36 -0.46
N LYS A 111 -2.12 9.05 -0.26
CA LYS A 111 -2.26 10.47 -0.59
C LYS A 111 -2.03 11.32 0.66
N PRO A 112 -1.04 12.22 0.65
CA PRO A 112 -0.88 13.21 1.71
C PRO A 112 -1.87 14.36 1.55
N THR A 113 -2.32 14.90 2.67
CA THR A 113 -3.11 16.14 2.74
C THR A 113 -2.51 17.02 3.81
N ASP A 114 -2.08 18.21 3.42
CA ASP A 114 -1.53 19.22 4.33
C ASP A 114 -2.68 19.93 5.05
N GLN A 115 -2.63 19.95 6.37
CA GLN A 115 -3.62 20.58 7.25
C GLN A 115 -3.07 21.87 7.90
N GLY A 116 -2.02 22.48 7.31
CA GLY A 116 -1.44 23.72 7.85
C GLY A 116 -0.56 23.47 9.08
N GLY A 117 0.31 22.47 9.05
CA GLY A 117 1.25 22.12 10.12
C GLY A 117 1.26 20.64 10.51
N SER A 118 0.27 19.89 10.03
CA SER A 118 0.27 18.43 10.12
C SER A 118 -0.12 17.82 8.78
N ILE A 119 0.40 16.62 8.48
CA ILE A 119 0.08 15.90 7.26
C ILE A 119 -0.75 14.68 7.61
N THR A 120 -1.96 14.63 7.08
CA THR A 120 -2.83 13.45 7.15
C THR A 120 -2.63 12.57 5.92
N TRP A 121 -2.84 11.27 6.07
CA TRP A 121 -2.63 10.28 5.01
C TRP A 121 -3.90 9.48 4.80
N SER A 122 -4.40 9.50 3.59
CA SER A 122 -5.46 8.57 3.16
C SER A 122 -4.88 7.53 2.22
N CYS A 123 -5.45 6.35 2.20
CA CYS A 123 -5.00 5.30 1.30
C CYS A 123 -6.14 4.67 0.52
N SER A 124 -5.78 4.20 -0.67
CA SER A 124 -6.70 3.55 -1.60
C SER A 124 -5.95 2.48 -2.40
N SER A 125 -6.69 1.55 -2.96
CA SER A 125 -6.16 0.69 -4.02
C SER A 125 -5.88 1.55 -5.24
N TYR A 126 -4.66 1.49 -5.75
CA TYR A 126 -4.25 2.21 -6.95
C TYR A 126 -4.35 1.27 -8.16
N LEU A 127 -4.85 1.78 -9.27
CA LEU A 127 -5.13 0.97 -10.45
C LEU A 127 -6.10 -0.19 -10.15
N SER A 128 -7.21 0.11 -9.49
CA SER A 128 -8.25 -0.87 -9.12
C SER A 128 -8.78 -1.70 -10.30
N TYR A 129 -8.64 -1.20 -11.53
CA TYR A 129 -8.95 -1.94 -12.74
C TYR A 129 -7.97 -3.09 -13.05
N ILE A 130 -6.78 -3.11 -12.42
CA ILE A 130 -5.82 -4.23 -12.52
C ILE A 130 -6.10 -5.25 -11.42
N LEU A 131 -6.09 -4.79 -10.17
CA LEU A 131 -6.41 -5.58 -8.99
C LEU A 131 -6.84 -4.67 -7.85
N ASP A 132 -8.08 -4.80 -7.41
CA ASP A 132 -8.59 -4.06 -6.25
C ASP A 132 -8.20 -4.78 -4.95
N ILE A 133 -7.37 -4.13 -4.15
CA ILE A 133 -6.93 -4.62 -2.84
C ILE A 133 -7.62 -3.92 -1.66
N THR A 134 -8.65 -3.11 -1.93
CA THR A 134 -9.33 -2.27 -0.93
C THR A 134 -9.85 -3.07 0.27
N ASP A 135 -10.33 -4.29 0.03
CA ASP A 135 -10.85 -5.17 1.09
C ASP A 135 -9.78 -5.64 2.08
N TYR A 136 -8.51 -5.62 1.67
CA TYR A 136 -7.37 -6.07 2.47
C TYR A 136 -6.65 -4.93 3.19
N LEU A 137 -7.02 -3.68 2.93
CA LEU A 137 -6.47 -2.51 3.60
C LEU A 137 -6.99 -2.42 5.04
N PRO A 138 -6.15 -1.97 6.01
CA PRO A 138 -6.59 -1.72 7.37
C PRO A 138 -7.61 -0.58 7.42
N SER A 139 -8.47 -0.59 8.42
CA SER A 139 -9.53 0.43 8.60
C SER A 139 -8.98 1.85 8.74
N SER A 140 -7.80 2.00 9.35
CA SER A 140 -7.11 3.30 9.46
C SER A 140 -6.63 3.86 8.11
N CYS A 141 -6.69 3.08 7.06
CA CYS A 141 -6.24 3.40 5.72
C CYS A 141 -7.40 3.70 4.77
N LYS A 142 -8.61 3.26 5.13
CA LYS A 142 -9.79 3.51 4.32
C LYS A 142 -10.30 4.94 4.56
N PRO A 143 -10.78 5.61 3.49
CA PRO A 143 -11.38 6.93 3.62
C PRO A 143 -12.66 6.92 4.47
#